data_b91d504d0992b7f07343fe55ced69334
#
_entry.id   b91d504d0992b7f07343fe55ced69334
#
_cell.length_a   1.000
_cell.length_b   1.000
_cell.length_c   1.000
_cell.angle_alpha   90.00
_cell.angle_beta   90.00
_cell.angle_gamma   90.00
#
_symmetry.space_group_name_H-M   'P 1'
#
loop_
_entity.id
_entity.type
_entity.pdbx_description
1 polymer ?
#
loop_
_entity_poly.entity_id
_entity_poly.type
_entity_poly.pdbx_seq_one_letter_code
_entity_poly.pdbx_strand_id
1 'polypeptide(L)'
;MVLPRCLNLFRQAIVDTTYQHYKYELDRFMKWNGLTDYDDLLKADDKAIQRNLEDYLIHLKDIKSANYIPSIMAPVELFYTMNDKNFNKVRLHKMFPRRTKRSGYDAYTKEDISIMLESTNKKRTKALILFLASTSCRVGVIPELTLGDVKNRENCKEVLAYNDDKEEYTTFMTPEASQAFDDYLEERQQDHEILKAESPAFRKDYRLGDTPAEFMKTGTVRSAITVTLKNVPRVKKGTRFNKQTVHSLRKFADVAMKSRHDCNLSKCEKIMGHSVTVPMDNHYGSFLPESLFEEYKKAIPDLSIDEQWKLKEQIKKNEEESKSSKDTLTDELHSLKRDNLDMKERFASLEEIIKKLSEKD
;
A
#
# COMPACT_ATOMS: atom_id res chain seq x y z
N MET A 1 21.03 3.55 -30.85
CA MET A 1 21.28 2.29 -31.59
C MET A 1 19.92 1.78 -32.03
N VAL A 2 19.72 1.58 -33.33
CA VAL A 2 18.44 1.06 -33.86
C VAL A 2 18.36 -0.43 -33.49
N LEU A 3 17.28 -0.85 -32.84
CA LEU A 3 17.06 -2.26 -32.51
C LEU A 3 16.85 -3.08 -33.82
N PRO A 4 17.36 -4.32 -33.91
CA PRO A 4 16.98 -5.24 -34.98
C PRO A 4 15.46 -5.36 -35.08
N ARG A 5 14.93 -5.58 -36.28
CA ARG A 5 13.47 -5.67 -36.49
C ARG A 5 12.82 -6.72 -35.60
N CYS A 6 13.44 -7.87 -35.46
CA CYS A 6 12.94 -8.99 -34.64
C CYS A 6 12.77 -8.59 -33.16
N LEU A 7 13.73 -7.86 -32.61
CA LEU A 7 13.68 -7.38 -31.23
C LEU A 7 12.72 -6.20 -31.07
N ASN A 8 12.56 -5.37 -32.10
CA ASN A 8 11.59 -4.27 -32.07
C ASN A 8 10.15 -4.81 -32.05
N LEU A 9 9.81 -5.80 -32.87
CA LEU A 9 8.48 -6.47 -32.81
C LEU A 9 8.21 -7.05 -31.43
N PHE A 10 9.19 -7.75 -30.86
CA PHE A 10 9.12 -8.29 -29.51
C PHE A 10 8.87 -7.19 -28.45
N ARG A 11 9.56 -6.04 -28.57
CA ARG A 11 9.40 -4.91 -27.66
C ARG A 11 8.01 -4.29 -27.71
N GLN A 12 7.44 -4.15 -28.91
CA GLN A 12 6.08 -3.58 -29.08
C GLN A 12 4.96 -4.42 -28.46
N ALA A 13 5.21 -5.71 -28.25
CA ALA A 13 4.25 -6.61 -27.61
C ALA A 13 4.23 -6.52 -26.07
N ILE A 14 5.09 -5.70 -25.46
CA ILE A 14 5.32 -5.73 -24.01
C ILE A 14 5.41 -4.31 -23.46
N VAL A 15 4.85 -4.09 -22.27
CA VAL A 15 5.03 -2.84 -21.52
C VAL A 15 6.49 -2.68 -21.03
N ASP A 16 6.98 -1.46 -20.97
CA ASP A 16 8.39 -1.15 -20.66
C ASP A 16 8.89 -1.77 -19.36
N THR A 17 8.04 -1.83 -18.32
CA THR A 17 8.39 -2.44 -17.03
C THR A 17 8.68 -3.94 -17.12
N THR A 18 8.03 -4.64 -18.06
CA THR A 18 8.23 -6.08 -18.30
C THR A 18 9.37 -6.34 -19.27
N TYR A 19 9.65 -5.39 -20.17
CA TYR A 19 10.64 -5.55 -21.24
C TYR A 19 12.04 -5.92 -20.72
N GLN A 20 12.52 -5.26 -19.66
CA GLN A 20 13.84 -5.54 -19.10
C GLN A 20 13.99 -6.99 -18.62
N HIS A 21 12.97 -7.52 -17.96
CA HIS A 21 12.97 -8.90 -17.50
C HIS A 21 12.87 -9.88 -18.67
N TYR A 22 12.00 -9.60 -19.63
CA TYR A 22 11.80 -10.44 -20.81
C TYR A 22 13.05 -10.47 -21.69
N LYS A 23 13.69 -9.31 -21.91
CA LYS A 23 14.94 -9.23 -22.62
C LYS A 23 16.05 -10.01 -21.93
N TYR A 24 16.17 -9.90 -20.61
CA TYR A 24 17.15 -10.67 -19.83
C TYR A 24 16.99 -12.19 -20.01
N GLU A 25 15.77 -12.70 -19.95
CA GLU A 25 15.54 -14.14 -20.13
C GLU A 25 15.73 -14.59 -21.59
N LEU A 26 15.42 -13.74 -22.56
CA LEU A 26 15.72 -13.99 -23.98
C LEU A 26 17.23 -14.02 -24.24
N ASP A 27 17.99 -13.08 -23.65
CA ASP A 27 19.48 -13.05 -23.74
C ASP A 27 20.09 -14.34 -23.15
N ARG A 28 19.50 -14.85 -22.06
CA ARG A 28 19.93 -16.14 -21.46
C ARG A 28 19.66 -17.33 -22.39
N PHE A 29 18.52 -17.35 -23.07
CA PHE A 29 18.20 -18.37 -24.07
C PHE A 29 19.18 -18.30 -25.25
N MET A 30 19.48 -17.10 -25.78
CA MET A 30 20.49 -16.90 -26.82
C MET A 30 21.86 -17.46 -26.39
N LYS A 31 22.29 -17.07 -25.18
CA LYS A 31 23.56 -17.55 -24.63
C LYS A 31 23.60 -19.06 -24.46
N TRP A 32 22.50 -19.70 -24.05
CA TRP A 32 22.40 -21.15 -23.92
C TRP A 32 22.55 -21.84 -25.30
N ASN A 33 22.05 -21.21 -26.39
CA ASN A 33 22.22 -21.65 -27.76
C ASN A 33 23.61 -21.32 -28.35
N GLY A 34 24.49 -20.61 -27.63
CA GLY A 34 25.77 -20.17 -28.16
C GLY A 34 25.66 -19.05 -29.22
N LEU A 35 24.52 -18.34 -29.27
CA LEU A 35 24.26 -17.31 -30.25
C LEU A 35 24.51 -15.90 -29.68
N THR A 36 24.88 -14.97 -30.57
CA THR A 36 25.15 -13.56 -30.23
C THR A 36 24.19 -12.59 -30.90
N ASP A 37 23.49 -13.03 -31.95
CA ASP A 37 22.50 -12.24 -32.69
C ASP A 37 21.10 -12.85 -32.58
N TYR A 38 20.10 -12.01 -32.39
CA TYR A 38 18.69 -12.42 -32.29
C TYR A 38 18.16 -12.96 -33.62
N ASP A 39 18.66 -12.45 -34.76
CA ASP A 39 18.27 -12.91 -36.10
C ASP A 39 18.72 -14.36 -36.33
N ASP A 40 19.78 -14.84 -35.66
CA ASP A 40 20.21 -16.22 -35.73
C ASP A 40 19.19 -17.20 -35.14
N LEU A 41 18.46 -16.79 -34.12
CA LEU A 41 17.36 -17.58 -33.58
C LEU A 41 16.26 -17.86 -34.63
N LEU A 42 16.09 -16.97 -35.61
CA LEU A 42 15.08 -17.06 -36.64
C LEU A 42 15.50 -17.85 -37.87
N LYS A 43 16.79 -18.24 -38.00
CA LYS A 43 17.26 -19.02 -39.14
C LYS A 43 16.83 -20.47 -39.11
N ALA A 44 16.51 -20.99 -37.92
CA ALA A 44 16.05 -22.37 -37.74
C ALA A 44 14.64 -22.56 -38.31
N ASP A 45 14.34 -23.75 -38.80
CA ASP A 45 13.01 -24.16 -39.19
C ASP A 45 12.11 -24.41 -37.93
N ASP A 46 10.81 -24.47 -38.14
CA ASP A 46 9.83 -24.63 -37.05
C ASP A 46 10.04 -25.93 -36.25
N LYS A 47 10.53 -27.01 -36.89
CA LYS A 47 10.82 -28.30 -36.24
C LYS A 47 12.08 -28.20 -35.35
N ALA A 48 13.10 -27.49 -35.82
CA ALA A 48 14.32 -27.24 -35.07
C ALA A 48 14.01 -26.33 -33.88
N ILE A 49 13.21 -25.27 -34.09
CA ILE A 49 12.74 -24.39 -33.02
C ILE A 49 11.98 -25.18 -31.93
N GLN A 50 11.06 -26.06 -32.34
CA GLN A 50 10.32 -26.90 -31.39
C GLN A 50 11.26 -27.76 -30.53
N ARG A 51 12.22 -28.44 -31.14
CA ARG A 51 13.18 -29.26 -30.43
C ARG A 51 14.06 -28.43 -29.47
N ASN A 52 14.53 -27.30 -29.92
CA ASN A 52 15.34 -26.39 -29.14
C ASN A 52 14.59 -25.86 -27.90
N LEU A 53 13.31 -25.50 -28.04
CA LEU A 53 12.45 -25.09 -26.92
C LEU A 53 12.25 -26.23 -25.90
N GLU A 54 12.04 -27.47 -26.40
CA GLU A 54 11.90 -28.65 -25.56
C GLU A 54 13.21 -28.96 -24.78
N ASP A 55 14.35 -28.91 -25.44
CA ASP A 55 15.67 -29.15 -24.86
C ASP A 55 16.01 -28.06 -23.82
N TYR A 56 15.72 -26.79 -24.11
CA TYR A 56 15.88 -25.71 -23.15
C TYR A 56 14.99 -25.87 -21.93
N LEU A 57 13.73 -26.28 -22.13
CA LEU A 57 12.81 -26.57 -21.03
C LEU A 57 13.31 -27.74 -20.15
N ILE A 58 13.86 -28.79 -20.73
CA ILE A 58 14.47 -29.92 -20.01
C ILE A 58 15.64 -29.39 -19.17
N HIS A 59 16.55 -28.65 -19.78
CA HIS A 59 17.66 -28.01 -19.07
C HIS A 59 17.20 -27.13 -17.89
N LEU A 60 16.14 -26.35 -18.10
CA LEU A 60 15.60 -25.49 -17.02
C LEU A 60 15.03 -26.28 -15.84
N LYS A 61 14.48 -27.49 -16.08
CA LYS A 61 13.96 -28.35 -15.00
C LYS A 61 15.04 -28.76 -14.01
N ASP A 62 16.26 -28.93 -14.47
CA ASP A 62 17.38 -29.33 -13.63
C ASP A 62 17.93 -28.20 -12.76
N ILE A 63 17.82 -26.93 -13.25
CA ILE A 63 18.49 -25.80 -12.62
C ILE A 63 17.55 -24.76 -12.02
N LYS A 64 16.24 -24.83 -12.29
CA LYS A 64 15.26 -23.83 -11.86
C LYS A 64 14.09 -24.45 -11.12
N SER A 65 13.46 -23.67 -10.26
CA SER A 65 12.23 -24.09 -9.58
C SER A 65 11.06 -24.19 -10.56
N ALA A 66 10.23 -25.22 -10.39
CA ALA A 66 9.04 -25.51 -11.22
C ALA A 66 8.15 -24.26 -11.44
N ASN A 67 7.96 -23.42 -10.41
CA ASN A 67 7.11 -22.24 -10.50
C ASN A 67 7.72 -21.08 -11.28
N TYR A 68 9.04 -21.07 -11.52
CA TYR A 68 9.72 -19.99 -12.22
C TYR A 68 9.89 -20.28 -13.72
N ILE A 69 9.93 -21.55 -14.11
CA ILE A 69 10.11 -21.99 -15.51
C ILE A 69 9.13 -21.31 -16.47
N PRO A 70 7.81 -21.22 -16.20
CA PRO A 70 6.89 -20.53 -17.10
C PRO A 70 7.26 -19.06 -17.37
N SER A 71 7.80 -18.36 -16.35
CA SER A 71 8.23 -16.96 -16.51
C SER A 71 9.50 -16.81 -17.34
N ILE A 72 10.37 -17.86 -17.39
CA ILE A 72 11.55 -17.88 -18.24
C ILE A 72 11.18 -18.24 -19.69
N MET A 73 10.22 -19.15 -19.89
CA MET A 73 9.81 -19.59 -21.22
C MET A 73 8.95 -18.55 -21.94
N ALA A 74 8.10 -17.81 -21.22
CA ALA A 74 7.18 -16.84 -21.80
C ALA A 74 7.82 -15.83 -22.76
N PRO A 75 8.96 -15.17 -22.44
CA PRO A 75 9.63 -14.27 -23.38
C PRO A 75 10.18 -14.97 -24.61
N VAL A 76 10.65 -16.21 -24.49
CA VAL A 76 11.18 -16.96 -25.64
C VAL A 76 10.04 -17.36 -26.59
N GLU A 77 8.91 -17.85 -26.02
CA GLU A 77 7.70 -18.14 -26.79
C GLU A 77 7.17 -16.89 -27.51
N LEU A 78 7.13 -15.76 -26.80
CA LEU A 78 6.67 -14.48 -27.36
C LEU A 78 7.57 -14.01 -28.48
N PHE A 79 8.90 -14.11 -28.34
CA PHE A 79 9.85 -13.71 -29.37
C PHE A 79 9.62 -14.48 -30.68
N TYR A 80 9.48 -15.79 -30.63
CA TYR A 80 9.17 -16.60 -31.80
C TYR A 80 7.81 -16.26 -32.41
N THR A 81 6.79 -16.12 -31.56
CA THR A 81 5.43 -15.75 -32.00
C THR A 81 5.40 -14.41 -32.72
N MET A 82 6.09 -13.40 -32.21
CA MET A 82 6.14 -12.05 -32.80
C MET A 82 6.96 -11.99 -34.10
N ASN A 83 7.76 -13.01 -34.38
CA ASN A 83 8.57 -13.13 -35.58
C ASN A 83 8.09 -14.24 -36.52
N ASP A 84 6.79 -14.54 -36.50
CA ASP A 84 6.10 -15.48 -37.41
C ASP A 84 6.70 -16.89 -37.44
N LYS A 85 7.30 -17.33 -36.32
CA LYS A 85 7.80 -18.70 -36.15
C LYS A 85 6.78 -19.57 -35.42
N ASN A 86 6.52 -20.75 -35.98
CA ASN A 86 5.53 -21.67 -35.45
C ASN A 86 6.17 -22.75 -34.58
N PHE A 87 5.53 -23.05 -33.48
CA PHE A 87 5.83 -24.17 -32.60
C PHE A 87 4.57 -24.69 -31.91
N ASN A 88 4.57 -25.94 -31.52
CA ASN A 88 3.43 -26.55 -30.85
C ASN A 88 3.43 -26.14 -29.35
N LYS A 89 2.81 -25.02 -29.05
CA LYS A 89 2.69 -24.49 -27.70
C LYS A 89 2.01 -25.45 -26.73
N VAL A 90 0.98 -26.16 -27.18
CA VAL A 90 0.25 -27.13 -26.35
C VAL A 90 1.15 -28.27 -25.91
N ARG A 91 1.96 -28.81 -26.84
CA ARG A 91 2.93 -29.88 -26.54
C ARG A 91 4.00 -29.37 -25.55
N LEU A 92 4.55 -28.18 -25.79
CA LEU A 92 5.56 -27.55 -24.92
C LEU A 92 5.00 -27.34 -23.50
N HIS A 93 3.79 -26.81 -23.37
CA HIS A 93 3.16 -26.55 -22.07
C HIS A 93 2.79 -27.83 -21.29
N LYS A 94 2.50 -28.95 -21.99
CA LYS A 94 2.35 -30.25 -21.33
C LYS A 94 3.63 -30.75 -20.68
N MET A 95 4.78 -30.29 -21.15
CA MET A 95 6.08 -30.66 -20.59
C MET A 95 6.44 -29.81 -19.34
N PHE A 96 5.71 -28.73 -19.05
CA PHE A 96 6.01 -27.89 -17.87
C PHE A 96 5.86 -28.73 -16.58
N PRO A 97 6.77 -28.53 -15.60
CA PRO A 97 6.65 -29.21 -14.34
C PRO A 97 5.40 -28.74 -13.58
N ARG A 98 4.80 -29.62 -12.78
CA ARG A 98 3.68 -29.26 -11.92
C ARG A 98 4.11 -28.16 -10.95
N ARG A 99 3.29 -27.11 -10.85
CA ARG A 99 3.52 -26.05 -9.89
C ARG A 99 3.44 -26.60 -8.48
N THR A 100 4.41 -26.25 -7.67
CA THR A 100 4.40 -26.56 -6.24
C THR A 100 3.67 -25.46 -5.48
N LYS A 101 2.80 -25.84 -4.54
CA LYS A 101 2.17 -24.87 -3.65
C LYS A 101 3.26 -24.24 -2.78
N ARG A 102 3.47 -22.95 -2.92
CA ARG A 102 4.37 -22.21 -2.01
C ARG A 102 3.56 -21.81 -0.79
N SER A 103 4.10 -22.05 0.41
CA SER A 103 3.58 -21.41 1.62
C SER A 103 3.63 -19.90 1.41
N GLY A 104 2.56 -19.19 1.77
CA GLY A 104 2.56 -17.73 1.80
C GLY A 104 3.67 -17.21 2.72
N TYR A 105 3.97 -15.94 2.60
CA TYR A 105 4.85 -15.26 3.54
C TYR A 105 4.08 -14.99 4.84
N ASP A 106 4.81 -14.92 5.96
CA ASP A 106 4.24 -14.51 7.22
C ASP A 106 4.12 -12.97 7.25
N ALA A 107 3.09 -12.46 7.94
CA ALA A 107 2.99 -11.03 8.25
C ALA A 107 4.06 -10.66 9.27
N TYR A 108 4.47 -9.40 9.32
CA TYR A 108 5.15 -8.86 10.49
C TYR A 108 4.15 -8.74 11.64
N THR A 109 4.67 -8.84 12.87
CA THR A 109 3.93 -8.47 14.08
C THR A 109 4.19 -7.00 14.43
N LYS A 110 3.45 -6.44 15.38
CA LYS A 110 3.71 -5.08 15.88
C LYS A 110 5.11 -4.95 16.47
N GLU A 111 5.55 -5.95 17.20
CA GLU A 111 6.89 -6.05 17.80
C GLU A 111 7.99 -6.05 16.72
N ASP A 112 7.78 -6.80 15.62
CA ASP A 112 8.72 -6.78 14.49
C ASP A 112 8.86 -5.36 13.89
N ILE A 113 7.73 -4.66 13.73
CA ILE A 113 7.72 -3.31 13.17
C ILE A 113 8.34 -2.31 14.16
N SER A 114 8.07 -2.45 15.47
CA SER A 114 8.72 -1.65 16.51
C SER A 114 10.26 -1.79 16.45
N ILE A 115 10.77 -3.02 16.37
CA ILE A 115 12.20 -3.29 16.19
C ILE A 115 12.76 -2.62 14.92
N MET A 116 11.99 -2.62 13.81
CA MET A 116 12.40 -1.92 12.58
C MET A 116 12.49 -0.41 12.78
N LEU A 117 11.52 0.20 13.48
CA LEU A 117 11.48 1.63 13.77
C LEU A 117 12.62 2.08 14.68
N GLU A 118 12.94 1.26 15.69
CA GLU A 118 14.06 1.49 16.62
C GLU A 118 15.43 1.33 15.93
N SER A 119 15.51 0.47 14.89
CA SER A 119 16.75 0.21 14.15
C SER A 119 17.19 1.35 13.24
N THR A 120 16.44 2.46 13.16
CA THR A 120 16.77 3.61 12.31
C THR A 120 16.40 4.93 12.94
N ASN A 121 17.27 5.93 12.77
CA ASN A 121 17.00 7.32 13.15
C ASN A 121 16.53 8.18 11.96
N LYS A 122 16.52 7.62 10.73
CA LYS A 122 16.12 8.36 9.53
C LYS A 122 14.60 8.54 9.49
N LYS A 123 14.11 9.78 9.61
CA LYS A 123 12.68 10.11 9.54
C LYS A 123 12.01 9.55 8.29
N ARG A 124 12.65 9.67 7.11
CA ARG A 124 12.19 9.06 5.87
C ARG A 124 11.94 7.55 5.98
N THR A 125 12.86 6.81 6.60
CA THR A 125 12.73 5.35 6.71
C THR A 125 11.62 4.97 7.67
N LYS A 126 11.47 5.69 8.78
CA LYS A 126 10.33 5.51 9.72
C LYS A 126 9.00 5.79 9.03
N ALA A 127 8.90 6.92 8.33
CA ALA A 127 7.71 7.27 7.54
C ALA A 127 7.37 6.21 6.49
N LEU A 128 8.37 5.65 5.76
CA LEU A 128 8.17 4.58 4.78
C LEU A 128 7.63 3.29 5.42
N ILE A 129 8.18 2.88 6.55
CA ILE A 129 7.75 1.66 7.26
C ILE A 129 6.28 1.80 7.70
N LEU A 130 5.96 2.91 8.38
CA LEU A 130 4.61 3.18 8.88
C LEU A 130 3.61 3.42 7.74
N PHE A 131 4.02 4.10 6.66
CA PHE A 131 3.21 4.25 5.45
C PHE A 131 2.81 2.88 4.88
N LEU A 132 3.76 1.99 4.65
CA LEU A 132 3.51 0.67 4.07
C LEU A 132 2.72 -0.25 5.01
N ALA A 133 2.93 -0.13 6.32
CA ALA A 133 2.22 -0.90 7.34
C ALA A 133 0.77 -0.42 7.55
N SER A 134 0.48 0.86 7.32
CA SER A 134 -0.86 1.43 7.51
C SER A 134 -1.71 1.39 6.24
N THR A 135 -1.13 1.74 5.07
CA THR A 135 -1.87 1.85 3.80
C THR A 135 -2.07 0.52 3.09
N SER A 136 -1.30 -0.50 3.45
CA SER A 136 -1.22 -1.74 2.66
C SER A 136 -0.82 -1.53 1.19
N CYS A 137 -0.23 -0.41 0.81
CA CYS A 137 0.19 -0.13 -0.56
C CYS A 137 1.21 -1.14 -1.08
N ARG A 138 1.13 -1.42 -2.39
CA ARG A 138 2.26 -2.08 -3.08
C ARG A 138 3.44 -1.11 -3.14
N VAL A 139 4.65 -1.63 -3.00
CA VAL A 139 5.87 -0.81 -3.08
C VAL A 139 6.00 -0.04 -4.40
N GLY A 140 5.32 -0.49 -5.45
CA GLY A 140 5.26 0.17 -6.76
C GLY A 140 4.58 1.53 -6.75
N VAL A 141 3.78 1.86 -5.74
CA VAL A 141 3.16 3.19 -5.56
C VAL A 141 4.20 4.27 -5.28
N ILE A 142 5.26 3.95 -4.51
CA ILE A 142 6.24 4.95 -4.03
C ILE A 142 6.95 5.74 -5.15
N PRO A 143 7.36 5.13 -6.29
CA PRO A 143 8.02 5.86 -7.39
C PRO A 143 7.14 6.86 -8.13
N GLU A 144 5.85 6.86 -7.91
CA GLU A 144 4.87 7.68 -8.65
C GLU A 144 4.09 8.61 -7.71
N LEU A 145 4.07 8.31 -6.41
CA LEU A 145 3.29 9.03 -5.42
C LEU A 145 3.82 10.45 -5.20
N THR A 146 2.98 11.44 -5.46
CA THR A 146 3.25 12.86 -5.23
C THR A 146 2.68 13.35 -3.90
N LEU A 147 3.07 14.55 -3.46
CA LEU A 147 2.45 15.19 -2.30
C LEU A 147 1.00 15.59 -2.57
N GLY A 148 0.63 15.87 -3.82
CA GLY A 148 -0.74 16.16 -4.23
C GLY A 148 -1.70 14.98 -4.06
N ASP A 149 -1.17 13.75 -4.08
CA ASP A 149 -1.93 12.52 -3.88
C ASP A 149 -2.18 12.20 -2.40
N VAL A 150 -1.59 12.99 -1.49
CA VAL A 150 -1.70 12.81 -0.04
C VAL A 150 -2.46 13.99 0.56
N LYS A 151 -3.66 13.76 1.05
CA LYS A 151 -4.54 14.80 1.61
C LYS A 151 -4.78 14.57 3.10
N ASN A 152 -4.89 15.65 3.87
CA ASN A 152 -5.27 15.54 5.29
C ASN A 152 -6.73 15.11 5.41
N ARG A 153 -7.00 14.20 6.35
CA ARG A 153 -8.33 13.71 6.66
C ARG A 153 -8.45 13.41 8.16
N GLU A 154 -9.10 14.30 8.90
CA GLU A 154 -9.11 14.26 10.37
C GLU A 154 -7.67 14.22 10.92
N ASN A 155 -7.35 13.25 11.78
CA ASN A 155 -6.00 12.98 12.29
C ASN A 155 -5.20 11.99 11.41
N CYS A 156 -5.75 11.60 10.28
CA CYS A 156 -5.20 10.66 9.29
C CYS A 156 -4.79 11.39 8.02
N LYS A 157 -4.25 10.66 7.04
CA LYS A 157 -4.09 11.13 5.67
C LYS A 157 -4.74 10.15 4.70
N GLU A 158 -5.46 10.69 3.73
CA GLU A 158 -5.98 9.98 2.57
C GLU A 158 -4.89 9.94 1.50
N VAL A 159 -4.72 8.79 0.87
CA VAL A 159 -3.71 8.55 -0.16
C VAL A 159 -4.40 8.02 -1.41
N LEU A 160 -4.25 8.72 -2.52
CA LEU A 160 -4.65 8.27 -3.84
C LEU A 160 -3.48 7.51 -4.47
N ALA A 161 -3.55 6.19 -4.47
CA ALA A 161 -2.52 5.33 -5.02
C ALA A 161 -2.75 5.09 -6.50
N TYR A 162 -1.69 5.16 -7.33
CA TYR A 162 -1.74 5.02 -8.79
C TYR A 162 -2.69 6.02 -9.46
N ASN A 163 -2.61 7.29 -9.06
CA ASN A 163 -3.41 8.37 -9.63
C ASN A 163 -3.33 8.37 -11.17
N ASP A 164 -4.48 8.50 -11.83
CA ASP A 164 -4.64 8.44 -13.29
C ASP A 164 -4.26 7.09 -13.95
N ASP A 165 -4.07 6.00 -13.18
CA ASP A 165 -3.87 4.64 -13.70
C ASP A 165 -5.13 3.78 -13.51
N LYS A 166 -5.26 2.74 -14.35
CA LYS A 166 -6.34 1.73 -14.23
C LYS A 166 -6.36 0.98 -12.88
N GLU A 167 -5.25 1.00 -12.16
CA GLU A 167 -5.10 0.39 -10.84
C GLU A 167 -5.30 1.41 -9.70
N GLU A 168 -5.83 2.60 -9.98
CA GLU A 168 -6.10 3.65 -9.00
C GLU A 168 -7.01 3.16 -7.87
N TYR A 169 -6.67 3.51 -6.64
CA TYR A 169 -7.49 3.27 -5.46
C TYR A 169 -7.14 4.22 -4.32
N THR A 170 -8.12 4.44 -3.43
CA THR A 170 -7.94 5.25 -2.22
C THR A 170 -7.61 4.38 -1.01
N THR A 171 -6.61 4.78 -0.24
CA THR A 171 -6.24 4.19 1.04
C THR A 171 -5.90 5.28 2.05
N PHE A 172 -5.54 4.90 3.29
CA PHE A 172 -5.35 5.87 4.37
C PHE A 172 -4.11 5.54 5.19
N MET A 173 -3.49 6.57 5.78
CA MET A 173 -2.47 6.43 6.81
C MET A 173 -3.12 6.54 8.20
N THR A 174 -2.67 5.72 9.14
CA THR A 174 -3.01 5.90 10.56
C THR A 174 -2.50 7.24 11.08
N PRO A 175 -3.03 7.75 12.21
CA PRO A 175 -2.51 8.98 12.83
C PRO A 175 -1.00 8.91 13.10
N GLU A 176 -0.49 7.77 13.58
CA GLU A 176 0.93 7.53 13.80
C GLU A 176 1.75 7.63 12.50
N ALA A 177 1.27 7.00 11.42
CA ALA A 177 1.92 7.06 10.11
C ALA A 177 1.87 8.48 9.52
N SER A 178 0.75 9.19 9.73
CA SER A 178 0.55 10.59 9.31
C SER A 178 1.56 11.51 10.00
N GLN A 179 1.73 11.37 11.31
CA GLN A 179 2.70 12.16 12.08
C GLN A 179 4.14 11.88 11.61
N ALA A 180 4.51 10.61 11.45
CA ALA A 180 5.85 10.26 10.97
C ALA A 180 6.11 10.77 9.54
N PHE A 181 5.08 10.85 8.71
CA PHE A 181 5.17 11.45 7.38
C PHE A 181 5.35 12.97 7.47
N ASP A 182 4.61 13.66 8.34
CA ASP A 182 4.77 15.09 8.56
C ASP A 182 6.14 15.44 9.14
N ASP A 183 6.64 14.68 10.11
CA ASP A 183 8.00 14.82 10.66
C ASP A 183 9.07 14.69 9.55
N TYR A 184 8.86 13.81 8.60
CA TYR A 184 9.74 13.67 7.45
C TYR A 184 9.62 14.86 6.47
N LEU A 185 8.42 15.40 6.25
CA LEU A 185 8.25 16.59 5.43
C LEU A 185 8.89 17.84 6.08
N GLU A 186 8.79 17.98 7.39
CA GLU A 186 9.50 19.03 8.14
C GLU A 186 11.02 18.93 7.97
N GLU A 187 11.60 17.72 8.03
CA GLU A 187 13.03 17.51 7.76
C GLU A 187 13.40 17.99 6.36
N ARG A 188 12.55 17.72 5.34
CA ARG A 188 12.77 18.19 3.97
C ARG A 188 12.75 19.72 3.85
N GLN A 189 11.84 20.38 4.58
CA GLN A 189 11.78 21.85 4.63
C GLN A 189 13.01 22.44 5.34
N GLN A 190 13.50 21.77 6.39
CA GLN A 190 14.76 22.14 7.06
C GLN A 190 15.97 21.98 6.14
N ASP A 191 15.94 21.02 5.21
CA ASP A 191 16.89 20.85 4.11
C ASP A 191 16.71 21.91 2.98
N HIS A 192 15.88 22.94 3.19
CA HIS A 192 15.57 24.00 2.22
C HIS A 192 14.90 23.52 0.92
N GLU A 193 14.25 22.36 0.94
CA GLU A 193 13.45 21.89 -0.20
C GLU A 193 12.11 22.63 -0.24
N ILE A 194 11.76 23.15 -1.44
CA ILE A 194 10.45 23.74 -1.69
C ILE A 194 9.47 22.62 -2.06
N LEU A 195 8.57 22.32 -1.15
CA LEU A 195 7.54 21.30 -1.35
C LEU A 195 6.38 21.86 -2.19
N LYS A 196 6.06 21.15 -3.29
CA LYS A 196 4.93 21.44 -4.18
C LYS A 196 4.05 20.19 -4.29
N ALA A 197 2.86 20.32 -4.87
CA ALA A 197 1.96 19.20 -5.11
C ALA A 197 2.62 18.10 -5.96
N GLU A 198 3.42 18.47 -6.96
CA GLU A 198 4.12 17.55 -7.86
C GLU A 198 5.39 16.95 -7.26
N SER A 199 5.83 17.44 -6.09
CA SER A 199 7.00 16.89 -5.41
C SER A 199 6.76 15.43 -5.00
N PRO A 200 7.78 14.55 -5.08
CA PRO A 200 7.62 13.16 -4.65
C PRO A 200 7.22 13.09 -3.18
N ALA A 201 6.24 12.25 -2.83
CA ALA A 201 5.90 11.97 -1.44
C ALA A 201 7.10 11.38 -0.69
N PHE A 202 7.85 10.50 -1.35
CA PHE A 202 9.12 9.99 -0.84
C PHE A 202 10.24 10.24 -1.85
N ARG A 203 11.16 11.13 -1.49
CA ARG A 203 12.31 11.47 -2.34
C ARG A 203 13.48 10.52 -2.15
N LYS A 204 14.31 10.41 -3.16
CA LYS A 204 15.66 9.87 -3.10
C LYS A 204 16.53 10.72 -2.14
N ASP A 205 17.77 10.30 -1.86
CA ASP A 205 18.71 11.14 -1.13
C ASP A 205 18.89 12.48 -1.87
N TYR A 206 18.69 13.56 -1.12
CA TYR A 206 18.68 14.93 -1.64
C TYR A 206 20.00 15.60 -1.28
N ARG A 207 20.57 16.32 -2.23
CA ARG A 207 21.69 17.24 -2.01
C ARG A 207 21.19 18.66 -2.23
N LEU A 208 21.68 19.59 -1.44
CA LEU A 208 21.32 21.00 -1.60
C LEU A 208 21.64 21.43 -3.05
N GLY A 209 20.62 21.89 -3.77
CA GLY A 209 20.71 22.22 -5.21
C GLY A 209 20.12 21.20 -6.16
N ASP A 210 19.74 19.99 -5.71
CA ASP A 210 19.00 19.02 -6.50
C ASP A 210 17.54 19.51 -6.70
N THR A 211 17.25 20.14 -7.83
CA THR A 211 15.89 20.60 -8.15
C THR A 211 15.52 20.16 -9.57
N PRO A 212 14.38 19.47 -9.77
CA PRO A 212 13.45 18.94 -8.75
C PRO A 212 13.97 17.70 -8.02
N ALA A 213 13.45 17.44 -6.81
CA ALA A 213 13.77 16.22 -6.09
C ALA A 213 13.33 14.97 -6.86
N GLU A 214 14.19 13.94 -6.91
CA GLU A 214 13.87 12.69 -7.61
C GLU A 214 13.00 11.76 -6.76
N PHE A 215 12.10 11.03 -7.42
CA PHE A 215 11.32 9.95 -6.80
C PHE A 215 12.21 8.80 -6.32
N MET A 216 11.81 8.21 -5.19
CA MET A 216 12.49 7.04 -4.65
C MET A 216 12.08 5.78 -5.42
N LYS A 217 13.05 5.10 -6.04
CA LYS A 217 12.81 3.85 -6.78
C LYS A 217 12.51 2.68 -5.83
N THR A 218 11.72 1.71 -6.28
CA THR A 218 11.35 0.51 -5.51
C THR A 218 12.55 -0.26 -4.93
N GLY A 219 13.66 -0.33 -5.66
CA GLY A 219 14.91 -0.93 -5.18
C GLY A 219 15.49 -0.19 -3.98
N THR A 220 15.48 1.14 -4.00
CA THR A 220 15.95 1.99 -2.90
C THR A 220 15.07 1.84 -1.66
N VAL A 221 13.73 1.79 -1.84
CA VAL A 221 12.79 1.52 -0.74
C VAL A 221 13.10 0.17 -0.08
N ARG A 222 13.26 -0.89 -0.88
CA ARG A 222 13.60 -2.22 -0.37
C ARG A 222 14.93 -2.22 0.37
N SER A 223 15.93 -1.54 -0.14
CA SER A 223 17.25 -1.43 0.50
C SER A 223 17.15 -0.70 1.84
N ALA A 224 16.43 0.44 1.91
CA ALA A 224 16.23 1.20 3.13
C ALA A 224 15.56 0.36 4.22
N ILE A 225 14.52 -0.41 3.86
CA ILE A 225 13.83 -1.29 4.81
C ILE A 225 14.70 -2.52 5.17
N THR A 226 15.47 -3.07 4.22
CA THR A 226 16.34 -4.24 4.50
C THR A 226 17.34 -3.97 5.61
N VAL A 227 17.88 -2.77 5.70
CA VAL A 227 18.84 -2.38 6.76
C VAL A 227 18.19 -2.48 8.15
N THR A 228 16.90 -2.15 8.28
CA THR A 228 16.17 -2.19 9.57
C THR A 228 15.81 -3.61 10.02
N LEU A 229 15.93 -4.59 9.14
CA LEU A 229 15.56 -5.99 9.43
C LEU A 229 16.65 -6.80 10.15
N LYS A 230 17.76 -6.19 10.51
CA LYS A 230 18.92 -6.90 11.12
C LYS A 230 18.54 -7.67 12.40
N ASN A 231 17.72 -7.07 13.23
CA ASN A 231 17.33 -7.63 14.54
C ASN A 231 15.92 -8.24 14.54
N VAL A 232 15.21 -8.19 13.40
CA VAL A 232 13.86 -8.77 13.28
C VAL A 232 13.96 -10.30 13.17
N PRO A 233 13.22 -11.06 13.99
CA PRO A 233 13.19 -12.51 13.91
C PRO A 233 12.64 -13.00 12.57
N ARG A 234 13.48 -13.59 11.74
CA ARG A 234 13.11 -14.15 10.44
C ARG A 234 13.77 -15.52 10.25
N VAL A 235 12.97 -16.50 9.85
CA VAL A 235 13.43 -17.85 9.58
C VAL A 235 13.66 -18.01 8.07
N LYS A 236 14.83 -18.50 7.69
CA LYS A 236 15.14 -18.80 6.30
C LYS A 236 14.60 -20.19 5.94
N LYS A 237 13.65 -20.24 4.98
CA LYS A 237 13.11 -21.47 4.41
C LYS A 237 13.66 -21.64 2.98
N GLY A 238 14.68 -22.47 2.82
CA GLY A 238 15.42 -22.61 1.55
C GLY A 238 16.13 -21.30 1.18
N THR A 239 15.82 -20.74 0.02
CA THR A 239 16.43 -19.48 -0.47
C THR A 239 15.70 -18.20 0.01
N ARG A 240 14.60 -18.32 0.76
CA ARG A 240 13.74 -17.19 1.13
C ARG A 240 13.52 -17.12 2.63
N PHE A 241 13.35 -15.91 3.14
CA PHE A 241 12.85 -15.71 4.49
C PHE A 241 11.33 -15.89 4.53
N ASN A 242 10.83 -16.37 5.66
CA ASN A 242 9.39 -16.48 5.92
C ASN A 242 8.70 -15.11 5.93
N LYS A 243 9.38 -14.05 6.38
CA LYS A 243 8.89 -12.66 6.33
C LYS A 243 9.65 -11.90 5.22
N GLN A 244 8.93 -11.36 4.25
CA GLN A 244 9.46 -10.63 3.10
C GLN A 244 9.64 -9.15 3.43
N THR A 245 10.71 -8.53 2.93
CA THR A 245 11.12 -7.17 3.29
C THR A 245 9.97 -6.14 3.28
N VAL A 246 9.25 -6.03 2.19
CA VAL A 246 8.16 -5.05 2.05
C VAL A 246 6.78 -5.71 2.05
N HIS A 247 6.66 -6.86 1.39
CA HIS A 247 5.38 -7.53 1.23
C HIS A 247 4.77 -7.99 2.56
N SER A 248 5.59 -8.29 3.57
CA SER A 248 5.11 -8.65 4.91
C SER A 248 4.56 -7.46 5.70
N LEU A 249 4.95 -6.20 5.38
CA LEU A 249 4.27 -4.99 5.89
C LEU A 249 2.86 -4.88 5.33
N ARG A 250 2.70 -5.04 4.00
CA ARG A 250 1.37 -5.08 3.39
C ARG A 250 0.50 -6.20 3.97
N LYS A 251 1.09 -7.37 4.21
CA LYS A 251 0.38 -8.49 4.82
C LYS A 251 -0.01 -8.23 6.27
N PHE A 252 0.79 -7.47 7.03
CA PHE A 252 0.42 -6.99 8.35
C PHE A 252 -0.89 -6.18 8.29
N ALA A 253 -0.96 -5.19 7.41
CA ALA A 253 -2.16 -4.38 7.25
C ALA A 253 -3.37 -5.20 6.77
N ASP A 254 -3.17 -6.14 5.83
CA ASP A 254 -4.21 -7.05 5.35
C ASP A 254 -4.81 -7.88 6.50
N VAL A 255 -3.95 -8.47 7.33
CA VAL A 255 -4.37 -9.26 8.49
C VAL A 255 -5.07 -8.36 9.52
N ALA A 256 -4.50 -7.20 9.85
CA ALA A 256 -5.08 -6.27 10.82
C ALA A 256 -6.48 -5.81 10.41
N MET A 257 -6.69 -5.48 9.14
CA MET A 257 -8.00 -5.05 8.65
C MET A 257 -9.03 -6.20 8.59
N LYS A 258 -8.63 -7.40 8.12
CA LYS A 258 -9.55 -8.50 7.84
C LYS A 258 -9.84 -9.43 9.00
N SER A 259 -9.01 -9.45 10.04
CA SER A 259 -9.25 -10.31 11.22
C SER A 259 -10.30 -9.77 12.17
N ARG A 260 -10.83 -8.59 11.94
CA ARG A 260 -11.88 -7.98 12.75
C ARG A 260 -13.25 -8.57 12.43
N HIS A 261 -14.06 -8.79 13.45
CA HIS A 261 -15.43 -9.30 13.30
C HIS A 261 -16.41 -8.30 12.67
N ASP A 262 -16.12 -6.99 12.83
CA ASP A 262 -16.96 -5.88 12.37
C ASP A 262 -16.51 -5.30 11.02
N CYS A 263 -15.57 -5.97 10.30
CA CYS A 263 -15.06 -5.49 9.04
C CYS A 263 -15.98 -5.83 7.86
N ASN A 264 -16.10 -4.88 6.93
CA ASN A 264 -16.65 -5.12 5.61
C ASN A 264 -15.53 -5.54 4.65
N LEU A 265 -15.44 -6.84 4.33
CA LEU A 265 -14.36 -7.39 3.50
C LEU A 265 -14.24 -6.71 2.13
N SER A 266 -15.36 -6.37 1.47
CA SER A 266 -15.33 -5.68 0.17
C SER A 266 -14.71 -4.29 0.27
N LYS A 267 -14.99 -3.55 1.34
CA LYS A 267 -14.35 -2.25 1.60
C LYS A 267 -12.87 -2.41 1.91
N CYS A 268 -12.50 -3.39 2.74
CA CYS A 268 -11.09 -3.69 3.05
C CYS A 268 -10.30 -4.03 1.77
N GLU A 269 -10.87 -4.87 0.88
CA GLU A 269 -10.24 -5.19 -0.41
C GLU A 269 -10.03 -3.95 -1.28
N LYS A 270 -11.01 -3.03 -1.32
CA LYS A 270 -10.88 -1.76 -2.05
C LYS A 270 -9.79 -0.86 -1.46
N ILE A 271 -9.77 -0.67 -0.14
CA ILE A 271 -8.74 0.12 0.55
C ILE A 271 -7.34 -0.43 0.26
N MET A 272 -7.19 -1.74 0.10
CA MET A 272 -5.91 -2.39 -0.22
C MET A 272 -5.58 -2.42 -1.71
N GLY A 273 -6.46 -1.94 -2.58
CA GLY A 273 -6.25 -2.00 -4.03
C GLY A 273 -6.17 -3.45 -4.55
N HIS A 274 -6.97 -4.34 -3.98
CA HIS A 274 -7.16 -5.68 -4.52
C HIS A 274 -8.30 -5.68 -5.53
N SER A 275 -8.20 -6.51 -6.59
CA SER A 275 -9.35 -6.80 -7.43
C SER A 275 -10.41 -7.50 -6.58
N VAL A 276 -11.64 -6.98 -6.61
CA VAL A 276 -12.73 -7.50 -5.78
C VAL A 276 -13.09 -8.91 -6.25
N THR A 277 -13.32 -9.79 -5.29
CA THR A 277 -13.64 -11.22 -5.54
C THR A 277 -14.97 -11.39 -6.30
N VAL A 278 -15.85 -10.40 -6.20
CA VAL A 278 -17.12 -10.37 -6.93
C VAL A 278 -17.03 -9.34 -8.07
N PRO A 279 -16.93 -9.76 -9.35
CA PRO A 279 -16.75 -8.83 -10.49
C PRO A 279 -17.85 -7.75 -10.58
N MET A 280 -19.06 -8.04 -10.12
CA MET A 280 -20.19 -7.09 -10.12
C MET A 280 -19.99 -5.93 -9.12
N ASP A 281 -19.27 -6.11 -8.03
CA ASP A 281 -18.98 -5.04 -7.08
C ASP A 281 -18.14 -3.91 -7.68
N ASN A 282 -17.40 -4.16 -8.74
CA ASN A 282 -16.67 -3.12 -9.47
C ASN A 282 -17.60 -2.17 -10.26
N HIS A 283 -18.79 -2.62 -10.65
CA HIS A 283 -19.74 -1.82 -11.43
C HIS A 283 -20.84 -1.18 -10.58
N TYR A 284 -21.21 -1.80 -9.46
CA TYR A 284 -22.33 -1.35 -8.59
C TYR A 284 -21.87 -0.84 -7.21
N GLY A 285 -20.65 -1.12 -6.81
CA GLY A 285 -20.10 -0.76 -5.50
C GLY A 285 -19.03 0.32 -5.57
N SER A 286 -19.33 1.49 -6.17
CA SER A 286 -18.47 2.67 -5.99
C SER A 286 -18.59 3.14 -4.54
N PHE A 287 -17.74 2.61 -3.67
CA PHE A 287 -17.67 3.13 -2.30
C PHE A 287 -17.06 4.53 -2.33
N LEU A 288 -17.80 5.51 -1.81
CA LEU A 288 -17.27 6.85 -1.62
C LEU A 288 -16.07 6.81 -0.65
N PRO A 289 -15.07 7.69 -0.83
CA PRO A 289 -13.91 7.77 0.07
C PRO A 289 -14.29 7.90 1.54
N GLU A 290 -15.39 8.60 1.86
CA GLU A 290 -15.95 8.73 3.20
C GLU A 290 -16.31 7.35 3.79
N SER A 291 -17.00 6.53 3.01
CA SER A 291 -17.43 5.19 3.42
C SER A 291 -16.26 4.22 3.60
N LEU A 292 -15.20 4.38 2.82
CA LEU A 292 -13.95 3.63 2.98
C LEU A 292 -13.19 4.09 4.22
N PHE A 293 -13.19 5.39 4.49
CA PHE A 293 -12.52 5.94 5.67
C PHE A 293 -13.19 5.49 6.97
N GLU A 294 -14.53 5.48 7.02
CA GLU A 294 -15.26 4.94 8.19
C GLU A 294 -14.90 3.46 8.45
N GLU A 295 -14.71 2.67 7.40
CA GLU A 295 -14.25 1.29 7.55
C GLU A 295 -12.80 1.22 8.02
N TYR A 296 -11.92 2.07 7.48
CA TYR A 296 -10.52 2.13 7.87
C TYR A 296 -10.34 2.56 9.34
N LYS A 297 -11.14 3.50 9.83
CA LYS A 297 -11.11 3.96 11.23
C LYS A 297 -11.24 2.82 12.22
N LYS A 298 -12.05 1.83 11.93
CA LYS A 298 -12.20 0.65 12.79
C LYS A 298 -10.88 -0.11 12.96
N ALA A 299 -10.04 -0.15 11.93
CA ALA A 299 -8.79 -0.90 11.93
C ALA A 299 -7.59 -0.12 12.54
N ILE A 300 -7.72 1.19 12.75
CA ILE A 300 -6.63 2.03 13.29
C ILE A 300 -5.99 1.44 14.56
N PRO A 301 -6.74 0.95 15.57
CA PRO A 301 -6.15 0.39 16.79
C PRO A 301 -5.27 -0.84 16.53
N ASP A 302 -5.61 -1.64 15.49
CA ASP A 302 -4.86 -2.84 15.14
C ASP A 302 -3.66 -2.53 14.23
N LEU A 303 -3.75 -1.44 13.44
CA LEU A 303 -2.70 -0.94 12.56
C LEU A 303 -1.65 -0.10 13.30
N SER A 304 -2.00 0.55 14.41
CA SER A 304 -1.07 1.38 15.20
C SER A 304 -0.04 0.50 15.91
N ILE A 305 1.22 0.89 15.81
CA ILE A 305 2.36 0.13 16.33
C ILE A 305 2.68 0.53 17.77
N ASP A 306 2.74 1.83 18.05
CA ASP A 306 3.05 2.36 19.38
C ASP A 306 1.82 2.29 20.30
N GLU A 307 1.96 1.59 21.43
CA GLU A 307 0.90 1.52 22.45
C GLU A 307 0.67 2.87 23.15
N GLN A 308 1.69 3.70 23.28
CA GLN A 308 1.53 5.05 23.83
C GLN A 308 0.66 5.92 22.92
N TRP A 309 0.74 5.71 21.62
CA TRP A 309 -0.11 6.40 20.67
C TRP A 309 -1.58 6.05 20.87
N LYS A 310 -1.91 4.76 21.08
CA LYS A 310 -3.25 4.31 21.45
C LYS A 310 -3.76 4.97 22.74
N LEU A 311 -2.89 5.04 23.73
CA LEU A 311 -3.23 5.64 25.03
C LEU A 311 -3.50 7.15 24.89
N LYS A 312 -2.67 7.86 24.14
CA LYS A 312 -2.87 9.29 23.85
C LYS A 312 -4.16 9.57 23.09
N GLU A 313 -4.50 8.74 22.11
CA GLU A 313 -5.74 8.89 21.34
C GLU A 313 -6.95 8.58 22.22
N GLN A 314 -6.85 7.58 23.11
CA GLN A 314 -7.90 7.26 24.05
C GLN A 314 -8.11 8.36 25.10
N ILE A 315 -7.03 8.96 25.59
CA ILE A 315 -7.08 10.13 26.48
C ILE A 315 -7.76 11.30 25.77
N LYS A 316 -7.33 11.61 24.56
CA LYS A 316 -7.91 12.71 23.75
C LYS A 316 -9.41 12.51 23.51
N LYS A 317 -9.83 11.30 23.16
CA LYS A 317 -11.23 10.95 22.97
C LYS A 317 -12.04 11.12 24.26
N ASN A 318 -11.50 10.64 25.40
CA ASN A 318 -12.13 10.81 26.69
C ASN A 318 -12.24 12.29 27.11
N GLU A 319 -11.23 13.11 26.78
CA GLU A 319 -11.26 14.56 27.01
C GLU A 319 -12.32 15.27 26.16
N GLU A 320 -12.46 14.90 24.90
CA GLU A 320 -13.50 15.41 23.98
C GLU A 320 -14.91 15.02 24.43
N GLU A 321 -15.12 13.78 24.83
CA GLU A 321 -16.39 13.29 25.40
C GLU A 321 -16.72 13.99 26.74
N SER A 322 -15.74 14.18 27.60
CA SER A 322 -15.88 14.92 28.85
C SER A 322 -16.23 16.38 28.61
N LYS A 323 -15.65 17.02 27.62
CA LYS A 323 -15.93 18.41 27.25
C LYS A 323 -17.36 18.54 26.72
N SER A 324 -17.77 17.68 25.80
CA SER A 324 -19.15 17.65 25.28
C SER A 324 -20.18 17.45 26.40
N SER A 325 -19.90 16.53 27.32
CA SER A 325 -20.79 16.29 28.48
C SER A 325 -20.86 17.51 29.43
N LYS A 326 -19.74 18.23 29.63
CA LYS A 326 -19.74 19.46 30.41
C LYS A 326 -20.55 20.59 29.74
N ASP A 327 -20.43 20.73 28.42
CA ASP A 327 -21.18 21.73 27.66
C ASP A 327 -22.69 21.45 27.77
N THR A 328 -23.13 20.19 27.63
CA THR A 328 -24.53 19.78 27.80
C THR A 328 -25.04 20.05 29.21
N LEU A 329 -24.26 19.68 30.24
CA LEU A 329 -24.62 19.97 31.62
C LEU A 329 -24.71 21.46 31.94
N THR A 330 -23.86 22.28 31.30
CA THR A 330 -23.88 23.72 31.45
C THR A 330 -25.16 24.31 30.86
N ASP A 331 -25.57 23.82 29.69
CA ASP A 331 -26.81 24.26 29.03
C ASP A 331 -28.06 23.86 29.85
N GLU A 332 -28.08 22.64 30.40
CA GLU A 332 -29.14 22.19 31.29
C GLU A 332 -29.20 23.04 32.59
N LEU A 333 -28.07 23.38 33.15
CA LEU A 333 -27.97 24.25 34.33
C LEU A 333 -28.48 25.66 34.05
N HIS A 334 -28.20 26.20 32.85
CA HIS A 334 -28.74 27.47 32.44
C HIS A 334 -30.26 27.46 32.20
N SER A 335 -30.78 26.35 31.68
CA SER A 335 -32.24 26.11 31.54
C SER A 335 -32.92 26.05 32.90
N LEU A 336 -32.40 25.23 33.81
CA LEU A 336 -32.96 25.10 35.19
C LEU A 336 -32.90 26.42 35.97
N LYS A 337 -31.87 27.25 35.77
CA LYS A 337 -31.80 28.57 36.42
C LYS A 337 -32.88 29.49 35.89
N ARG A 338 -33.18 29.50 34.59
CA ARG A 338 -34.27 30.29 33.98
C ARG A 338 -35.62 29.84 34.51
N ASP A 339 -35.89 28.55 34.55
CA ASP A 339 -37.14 28.00 35.07
C ASP A 339 -37.34 28.34 36.55
N ASN A 340 -36.25 28.28 37.34
CA ASN A 340 -36.30 28.67 38.77
C ASN A 340 -36.58 30.17 38.95
N LEU A 341 -36.08 31.03 38.05
CA LEU A 341 -36.37 32.45 38.06
C LEU A 341 -37.85 32.72 37.76
N ASP A 342 -38.36 32.08 36.70
CA ASP A 342 -39.78 32.18 36.30
C ASP A 342 -40.72 31.70 37.40
N MET A 343 -40.38 30.55 38.06
CA MET A 343 -41.13 30.11 39.21
C MET A 343 -41.12 31.09 40.37
N LYS A 344 -39.99 31.70 40.70
CA LYS A 344 -39.90 32.74 41.74
C LYS A 344 -40.77 33.96 41.44
N GLU A 345 -40.80 34.40 40.22
CA GLU A 345 -41.65 35.54 39.78
C GLU A 345 -43.15 35.18 39.89
N ARG A 346 -43.52 33.92 39.50
CA ARG A 346 -44.89 33.43 39.70
C ARG A 346 -45.29 33.32 41.17
N PHE A 347 -44.39 32.84 42.04
CA PHE A 347 -44.65 32.82 43.48
C PHE A 347 -44.83 34.22 44.03
N ALA A 348 -44.01 35.19 43.70
CA ALA A 348 -44.14 36.56 44.15
C ALA A 348 -45.48 37.21 43.70
N SER A 349 -45.90 36.91 42.46
CA SER A 349 -47.19 37.38 41.96
C SER A 349 -48.39 36.73 42.70
N LEU A 350 -48.32 35.46 43.05
CA LEU A 350 -49.32 34.76 43.83
C LEU A 350 -49.39 35.29 45.28
N GLU A 351 -48.27 35.57 45.91
CA GLU A 351 -48.21 36.18 47.24
C GLU A 351 -48.87 37.57 47.26
N GLU A 352 -48.65 38.37 46.22
CA GLU A 352 -49.28 39.68 46.06
C GLU A 352 -50.81 39.58 45.89
N ILE A 353 -51.29 38.57 45.14
CA ILE A 353 -52.72 38.32 44.98
C ILE A 353 -53.33 37.84 46.30
N ILE A 354 -52.69 36.95 47.02
CA ILE A 354 -53.15 36.47 48.34
C ILE A 354 -53.27 37.65 49.35
N LYS A 355 -52.25 38.52 49.37
CA LYS A 355 -52.25 39.72 50.22
C LYS A 355 -53.42 40.69 49.89
N LYS A 356 -53.68 40.91 48.59
CA LYS A 356 -54.82 41.74 48.14
C LYS A 356 -56.19 41.12 48.47
N LEU A 357 -56.28 39.80 48.57
CA LEU A 357 -57.51 39.11 48.97
C LEU A 357 -57.70 39.14 50.49
N SER A 358 -56.66 39.01 51.30
CA SER A 358 -56.69 39.08 52.78
C SER A 358 -56.94 40.51 53.31
N GLU A 359 -56.76 41.56 52.51
CA GLU A 359 -57.07 42.96 52.85
C GLU A 359 -58.53 43.34 52.50
N LYS A 360 -59.31 42.44 51.87
CA LYS A 360 -60.72 42.67 51.49
C LYS A 360 -61.73 41.97 52.38
N ASP A 361 -61.33 41.16 53.33
CA ASP A 361 -62.14 40.62 54.41
C ASP A 361 -61.91 41.44 55.69
#